data_9e1481f41867da9244dac4d735404dac
#
_entry.id   9e1481f41867da9244dac4d735404dac
#
_cell.length_a   1.000
_cell.length_b   1.000
_cell.length_c   1.000
_cell.angle_alpha   90.00
_cell.angle_beta   90.00
_cell.angle_gamma   90.00
#
_symmetry.space_group_name_H-M   'P 1'
#
loop_
_entity.id
_entity.type
_entity.pdbx_description
1 polymer ?
#
loop_
_entity_poly.entity_id
_entity_poly.type
_entity_poly.pdbx_seq_one_letter_code
_entity_poly.pdbx_strand_id
1 'polypeptide(L)'
;MLYLLYNRGILRKKVVSMSFKENAYQQISFTDSFSGLTAREQKALEKSWAKVFADEIFPAIDEKRFSVLYSDKASRPNTPVNVIVGALIIKELFDYSDDEMVENLMLDFRIQYALHTTSFEEQPLSDKTLSRFRKRCYDYETLHNKDLYHACVKDLSASIAKLMGISGKVRRMDS
;
A
#
# COMPACT_ATOMS: atom_id res chain seq x y z
N MET A 1 42.59 27.14 -20.17
CA MET A 1 42.58 26.23 -19.01
C MET A 1 41.67 26.83 -17.96
N LEU A 2 40.33 26.87 -18.22
CA LEU A 2 39.34 27.49 -17.36
C LEU A 2 37.94 26.96 -17.76
N TYR A 3 37.76 25.62 -17.71
CA TYR A 3 36.50 24.98 -18.07
C TYR A 3 36.32 23.68 -17.25
N LEU A 4 36.33 23.76 -15.93
CA LEU A 4 36.09 22.55 -15.08
C LEU A 4 35.65 22.88 -13.65
N LEU A 5 34.76 23.88 -13.46
CA LEU A 5 34.15 24.13 -12.15
C LEU A 5 32.66 24.51 -12.25
N TYR A 6 31.95 23.94 -13.26
CA TYR A 6 30.51 24.06 -13.33
C TYR A 6 29.90 22.66 -13.15
N ASN A 7 29.42 22.36 -12.02
CA ASN A 7 28.41 21.38 -11.65
C ASN A 7 28.75 20.62 -10.36
N ARG A 8 28.43 21.15 -9.23
CA ARG A 8 28.02 20.40 -8.02
C ARG A 8 27.20 21.27 -7.06
N GLY A 9 26.31 22.06 -7.60
CA GLY A 9 25.22 22.70 -6.86
C GLY A 9 23.97 21.84 -6.91
N ILE A 10 24.05 20.57 -6.56
CA ILE A 10 22.84 19.77 -6.32
C ILE A 10 22.22 20.35 -5.04
N LEU A 11 21.21 21.19 -5.21
CA LEU A 11 20.26 21.56 -4.18
C LEU A 11 19.80 20.25 -3.49
N ARG A 12 20.41 19.93 -2.35
CA ARG A 12 19.87 18.93 -1.43
C ARG A 12 18.54 19.49 -0.92
N LYS A 13 17.46 19.26 -1.70
CA LYS A 13 16.12 19.37 -1.15
C LYS A 13 16.14 18.52 0.12
N LYS A 14 15.82 19.17 1.23
CA LYS A 14 15.71 18.54 2.55
C LYS A 14 14.64 17.44 2.43
N VAL A 15 15.06 16.25 2.06
CA VAL A 15 14.19 15.08 2.04
C VAL A 15 13.83 14.86 3.50
N VAL A 16 12.58 15.04 3.85
CA VAL A 16 12.08 14.70 5.17
C VAL A 16 12.32 13.21 5.33
N SER A 17 13.36 12.88 6.05
CA SER A 17 13.77 11.49 6.28
C SER A 17 12.77 10.90 7.27
N MET A 18 12.03 9.88 6.83
CA MET A 18 11.17 9.06 7.69
C MET A 18 11.89 7.73 7.91
N SER A 19 11.86 7.22 9.15
CA SER A 19 12.41 5.90 9.45
C SER A 19 11.41 4.82 9.10
N PHE A 20 11.91 3.70 8.55
CA PHE A 20 11.08 2.53 8.30
C PHE A 20 10.69 1.88 9.62
N LYS A 21 9.40 1.63 9.78
CA LYS A 21 8.84 0.83 10.86
C LYS A 21 7.82 -0.12 10.25
N GLU A 22 8.02 -1.41 10.46
CA GLU A 22 7.08 -2.44 10.04
C GLU A 22 5.77 -2.32 10.82
N ASN A 23 4.66 -2.57 10.18
CA ASN A 23 3.35 -2.54 10.83
C ASN A 23 3.19 -3.77 11.72
N ALA A 24 3.31 -3.57 13.02
CA ALA A 24 3.13 -4.64 14.00
C ALA A 24 1.64 -5.02 14.22
N TYR A 25 0.72 -4.17 13.78
CA TYR A 25 -0.72 -4.34 13.98
C TYR A 25 -1.40 -4.87 12.73
N GLN A 26 -1.10 -6.13 12.38
CA GLN A 26 -1.75 -6.79 11.25
C GLN A 26 -3.04 -7.51 11.62
N GLN A 27 -3.43 -7.48 12.91
CA GLN A 27 -4.66 -8.12 13.37
C GLN A 27 -5.76 -7.07 13.55
N ILE A 28 -6.94 -7.39 13.01
CA ILE A 28 -8.15 -6.60 13.23
C ILE A 28 -8.49 -6.70 14.72
N SER A 29 -8.53 -5.56 15.41
CA SER A 29 -8.96 -5.52 16.81
C SER A 29 -10.47 -5.70 16.89
N PHE A 30 -10.94 -6.72 17.60
CA PHE A 30 -12.37 -6.98 17.81
C PHE A 30 -13.07 -5.89 18.64
N THR A 31 -12.34 -4.97 19.23
CA THR A 31 -12.90 -3.86 20.04
C THR A 31 -13.19 -2.63 19.22
N ASP A 32 -13.05 -2.71 17.92
CA ASP A 32 -13.12 -1.60 16.99
C ASP A 32 -14.50 -1.45 16.32
N SER A 33 -14.62 -0.49 15.42
CA SER A 33 -15.85 -0.10 14.70
C SER A 33 -16.68 -1.28 14.16
N PHE A 34 -16.04 -2.43 13.89
CA PHE A 34 -16.74 -3.65 13.42
C PHE A 34 -17.53 -4.37 14.50
N SER A 35 -17.21 -4.18 15.77
CA SER A 35 -17.98 -4.78 16.89
C SER A 35 -19.40 -4.20 16.99
N GLY A 36 -19.62 -3.00 16.44
CA GLY A 36 -20.93 -2.33 16.39
C GLY A 36 -21.80 -2.74 15.21
N LEU A 37 -21.31 -3.55 14.28
CA LEU A 37 -22.07 -4.00 13.12
C LEU A 37 -23.16 -5.01 13.52
N THR A 38 -24.34 -4.87 12.91
CA THR A 38 -25.41 -5.86 13.05
C THR A 38 -25.01 -7.19 12.41
N ALA A 39 -25.63 -8.29 12.83
CA ALA A 39 -25.36 -9.62 12.25
C ALA A 39 -25.56 -9.67 10.72
N ARG A 40 -26.46 -8.84 10.17
CA ARG A 40 -26.69 -8.72 8.73
C ARG A 40 -25.51 -8.03 8.04
N GLU A 41 -24.99 -6.96 8.62
CA GLU A 41 -23.83 -6.22 8.10
C GLU A 41 -22.55 -7.05 8.19
N GLN A 42 -22.33 -7.76 9.31
CA GLN A 42 -21.20 -8.70 9.44
C GLN A 42 -21.23 -9.78 8.36
N LYS A 43 -22.40 -10.40 8.13
CA LYS A 43 -22.58 -11.40 7.07
C LYS A 43 -22.37 -10.83 5.67
N ALA A 44 -22.72 -9.57 5.44
CA ALA A 44 -22.48 -8.90 4.17
C ALA A 44 -20.99 -8.63 3.97
N LEU A 45 -20.28 -8.19 5.01
CA LEU A 45 -18.84 -7.96 5.01
C LEU A 45 -18.06 -9.26 4.75
N GLU A 46 -18.40 -10.35 5.43
CA GLU A 46 -17.81 -11.68 5.25
C GLU A 46 -17.92 -12.23 3.83
N LYS A 47 -18.99 -11.86 3.10
CA LYS A 47 -19.21 -12.26 1.70
C LYS A 47 -18.60 -11.28 0.70
N SER A 48 -18.07 -10.17 1.16
CA SER A 48 -17.51 -9.14 0.29
C SER A 48 -16.08 -9.46 -0.14
N TRP A 49 -15.61 -8.77 -1.18
CA TRP A 49 -14.21 -8.80 -1.62
C TRP A 49 -13.23 -8.41 -0.48
N ALA A 50 -13.70 -7.57 0.45
CA ALA A 50 -12.88 -7.07 1.55
C ALA A 50 -12.39 -8.19 2.47
N LYS A 51 -13.19 -9.24 2.66
CA LYS A 51 -12.79 -10.41 3.46
C LYS A 51 -11.60 -11.13 2.84
N VAL A 52 -11.66 -11.40 1.55
CA VAL A 52 -10.55 -12.05 0.83
C VAL A 52 -9.31 -11.16 0.83
N PHE A 53 -9.50 -9.85 0.65
CA PHE A 53 -8.38 -8.92 0.69
C PHE A 53 -7.71 -8.87 2.07
N ALA A 54 -8.50 -8.78 3.13
CA ALA A 54 -8.01 -8.72 4.51
C ALA A 54 -7.26 -9.99 4.93
N ASP A 55 -7.77 -11.16 4.54
CA ASP A 55 -7.24 -12.43 5.01
C ASP A 55 -6.04 -12.92 4.18
N GLU A 56 -6.04 -12.66 2.88
CA GLU A 56 -5.10 -13.31 1.94
C GLU A 56 -4.14 -12.30 1.29
N ILE A 57 -4.62 -11.11 0.92
CA ILE A 57 -3.82 -10.15 0.17
C ILE A 57 -3.02 -9.25 1.10
N PHE A 58 -3.70 -8.63 2.05
CA PHE A 58 -3.08 -7.65 2.94
C PHE A 58 -1.92 -8.23 3.78
N PRO A 59 -2.05 -9.42 4.41
CA PRO A 59 -0.96 -10.03 5.17
C PRO A 59 0.23 -10.49 4.29
N ALA A 60 -0.01 -10.72 3.00
CA ALA A 60 1.02 -11.15 2.06
C ALA A 60 1.84 -10.00 1.45
N ILE A 61 1.52 -8.74 1.79
CA ILE A 61 2.30 -7.57 1.36
C ILE A 61 3.65 -7.55 2.09
N ASP A 62 4.73 -7.73 1.35
CA ASP A 62 6.11 -7.68 1.88
C ASP A 62 6.54 -6.22 2.09
N GLU A 63 6.28 -5.70 3.29
CA GLU A 63 6.67 -4.35 3.68
C GLU A 63 8.20 -4.15 3.69
N LYS A 64 8.97 -5.19 4.05
CA LYS A 64 10.43 -5.10 4.18
C LYS A 64 11.11 -4.76 2.86
N ARG A 65 10.52 -5.16 1.74
CA ARG A 65 10.98 -4.79 0.40
C ARG A 65 11.13 -3.29 0.21
N PHE A 66 10.28 -2.52 0.86
CA PHE A 66 10.24 -1.06 0.74
C PHE A 66 11.09 -0.34 1.79
N SER A 67 11.76 -1.04 2.69
CA SER A 67 12.61 -0.43 3.73
C SER A 67 13.69 0.47 3.13
N VAL A 68 14.20 0.11 1.96
CA VAL A 68 15.22 0.87 1.20
C VAL A 68 14.77 2.27 0.78
N LEU A 69 13.45 2.56 0.81
CA LEU A 69 12.89 3.87 0.50
C LEU A 69 12.92 4.85 1.69
N TYR A 70 13.35 4.38 2.84
CA TYR A 70 13.32 5.10 4.11
C TYR A 70 14.71 5.26 4.68
N SER A 71 14.87 6.15 5.67
CA SER A 71 16.16 6.43 6.29
C SER A 71 16.39 5.50 7.49
N ASP A 72 17.64 5.08 7.66
CA ASP A 72 18.09 4.36 8.87
C ASP A 72 18.23 5.27 10.09
N LYS A 73 18.15 6.60 9.91
CA LYS A 73 18.25 7.56 11.00
C LYS A 73 16.91 7.65 11.74
N ALA A 74 16.98 7.64 13.07
CA ALA A 74 15.82 7.85 13.93
C ALA A 74 15.09 9.16 13.56
N SER A 75 13.87 9.04 13.10
CA SER A 75 13.01 10.14 12.67
C SER A 75 11.54 9.73 12.86
N ARG A 76 10.61 10.60 12.45
CA ARG A 76 9.19 10.26 12.52
C ARG A 76 8.92 8.93 11.77
N PRO A 77 8.19 7.98 12.38
CA PRO A 77 7.80 6.74 11.71
C PRO A 77 7.07 7.00 10.38
N ASN A 78 7.24 6.10 9.45
CA ASN A 78 6.47 6.10 8.21
C ASN A 78 5.00 5.76 8.47
N THR A 79 4.13 6.16 7.56
CA THR A 79 2.81 5.52 7.41
C THR A 79 3.03 4.03 7.08
N PRO A 80 2.26 3.09 7.67
CA PRO A 80 2.40 1.67 7.39
C PRO A 80 2.43 1.37 5.89
N VAL A 81 3.47 0.71 5.42
CA VAL A 81 3.70 0.49 3.98
C VAL A 81 2.67 -0.47 3.40
N ASN A 82 2.29 -1.51 4.15
CA ASN A 82 1.24 -2.43 3.73
C ASN A 82 -0.10 -1.72 3.49
N VAL A 83 -0.45 -0.72 4.33
CA VAL A 83 -1.65 0.10 4.13
C VAL A 83 -1.54 0.94 2.85
N ILE A 84 -0.36 1.55 2.60
CA ILE A 84 -0.15 2.34 1.37
C ILE A 84 -0.25 1.44 0.13
N VAL A 85 0.44 0.31 0.13
CA VAL A 85 0.45 -0.64 -1.00
C VAL A 85 -0.94 -1.25 -1.21
N GLY A 86 -1.61 -1.66 -0.12
CA GLY A 86 -2.97 -2.17 -0.17
C GLY A 86 -3.95 -1.15 -0.74
N ALA A 87 -3.86 0.12 -0.31
CA ALA A 87 -4.67 1.21 -0.85
C ALA A 87 -4.42 1.44 -2.35
N LEU A 88 -3.16 1.39 -2.80
CA LEU A 88 -2.85 1.49 -4.23
C LEU A 88 -3.43 0.33 -5.04
N ILE A 89 -3.41 -0.89 -4.51
CA ILE A 89 -4.03 -2.06 -5.16
C ILE A 89 -5.55 -1.87 -5.26
N ILE A 90 -6.21 -1.46 -4.16
CA ILE A 90 -7.66 -1.22 -4.15
C ILE A 90 -8.03 -0.10 -5.12
N LYS A 91 -7.25 0.99 -5.11
CA LYS A 91 -7.41 2.12 -6.05
C LYS A 91 -7.43 1.65 -7.51
N GLU A 92 -6.45 0.83 -7.91
CA GLU A 92 -6.38 0.29 -9.27
C GLU A 92 -7.52 -0.69 -9.58
N LEU A 93 -7.95 -1.50 -8.61
CA LEU A 93 -9.06 -2.45 -8.79
C LEU A 93 -10.40 -1.77 -9.04
N PHE A 94 -10.62 -0.59 -8.47
CA PHE A 94 -11.88 0.15 -8.54
C PHE A 94 -11.78 1.43 -9.36
N ASP A 95 -10.64 1.69 -10.00
CA ASP A 95 -10.37 2.87 -10.83
C ASP A 95 -10.62 4.20 -10.07
N TYR A 96 -10.23 4.24 -8.79
CA TYR A 96 -10.33 5.44 -7.97
C TYR A 96 -9.20 6.41 -8.27
N SER A 97 -9.47 7.71 -8.12
CA SER A 97 -8.43 8.74 -7.95
C SER A 97 -7.77 8.62 -6.56
N ASP A 98 -6.69 9.37 -6.33
CA ASP A 98 -6.06 9.41 -5.00
C ASP A 98 -7.00 9.99 -3.95
N ASP A 99 -7.75 11.04 -4.31
CA ASP A 99 -8.70 11.70 -3.41
C ASP A 99 -9.87 10.77 -3.07
N GLU A 100 -10.46 10.10 -4.07
CA GLU A 100 -11.52 9.12 -3.86
C GLU A 100 -11.05 7.95 -3.01
N MET A 101 -9.82 7.48 -3.20
CA MET A 101 -9.29 6.40 -2.35
C MET A 101 -9.18 6.83 -0.89
N VAL A 102 -8.72 8.05 -0.62
CA VAL A 102 -8.62 8.61 0.74
C VAL A 102 -10.01 8.84 1.34
N GLU A 103 -10.95 9.37 0.58
CA GLU A 103 -12.34 9.57 1.01
C GLU A 103 -13.02 8.22 1.32
N ASN A 104 -12.89 7.26 0.44
CA ASN A 104 -13.45 5.92 0.64
C ASN A 104 -12.81 5.20 1.85
N LEU A 105 -11.51 5.41 2.11
CA LEU A 105 -10.87 4.87 3.32
C LEU A 105 -11.52 5.44 4.60
N MET A 106 -11.97 6.69 4.58
CA MET A 106 -12.64 7.31 5.73
C MET A 106 -14.09 6.83 5.89
N LEU A 107 -14.78 6.52 4.79
CA LEU A 107 -16.24 6.35 4.79
C LEU A 107 -16.71 4.92 4.49
N ASP A 108 -15.91 4.07 3.82
CA ASP A 108 -16.29 2.71 3.46
C ASP A 108 -15.68 1.67 4.41
N PHE A 109 -16.53 1.05 5.23
CA PHE A 109 -16.14 -0.03 6.15
C PHE A 109 -15.44 -1.21 5.47
N ARG A 110 -15.76 -1.51 4.23
CA ARG A 110 -15.11 -2.61 3.49
C ARG A 110 -13.65 -2.30 3.23
N ILE A 111 -13.33 -1.05 2.89
CA ILE A 111 -11.96 -0.62 2.64
C ILE A 111 -11.17 -0.59 3.95
N GLN A 112 -11.76 -0.07 5.01
CA GLN A 112 -11.15 -0.09 6.34
C GLN A 112 -10.86 -1.53 6.79
N TYR A 113 -11.85 -2.42 6.62
CA TYR A 113 -11.70 -3.84 6.93
C TYR A 113 -10.57 -4.49 6.12
N ALA A 114 -10.56 -4.25 4.80
CA ALA A 114 -9.56 -4.80 3.89
C ALA A 114 -8.12 -4.36 4.24
N LEU A 115 -7.95 -3.14 4.74
CA LEU A 115 -6.65 -2.56 5.09
C LEU A 115 -6.30 -2.65 6.57
N HIS A 116 -7.13 -3.34 7.37
CA HIS A 116 -6.98 -3.44 8.83
C HIS A 116 -6.88 -2.07 9.52
N THR A 117 -7.55 -1.06 8.96
CA THR A 117 -7.65 0.28 9.55
C THR A 117 -9.01 0.43 10.18
N THR A 118 -9.11 0.22 11.48
CA THR A 118 -10.39 0.07 12.17
C THR A 118 -10.79 1.29 12.99
N SER A 119 -9.89 2.26 13.16
CA SER A 119 -10.13 3.45 13.95
C SER A 119 -10.44 4.66 13.08
N PHE A 120 -11.57 5.33 13.34
CA PHE A 120 -11.91 6.60 12.68
C PHE A 120 -10.93 7.74 13.02
N GLU A 121 -10.21 7.65 14.14
CA GLU A 121 -9.30 8.68 14.61
C GLU A 121 -7.93 8.61 13.95
N GLU A 122 -7.58 7.45 13.38
CA GLU A 122 -6.22 7.16 12.90
C GLU A 122 -6.16 6.76 11.41
N GLN A 123 -6.96 7.39 10.55
CA GLN A 123 -6.84 7.11 9.12
C GLN A 123 -5.45 7.53 8.62
N PRO A 124 -4.60 6.55 8.23
CA PRO A 124 -3.16 6.80 8.06
C PRO A 124 -2.80 7.46 6.74
N LEU A 125 -3.75 7.57 5.82
CA LEU A 125 -3.50 8.02 4.46
C LEU A 125 -4.02 9.44 4.20
N SER A 126 -3.26 10.17 3.40
CA SER A 126 -3.67 11.39 2.72
C SER A 126 -3.28 11.31 1.24
N ASP A 127 -3.85 12.16 0.41
CA ASP A 127 -3.48 12.35 -1.00
C ASP A 127 -1.96 12.43 -1.19
N LYS A 128 -1.31 13.22 -0.34
CA LYS A 128 0.14 13.40 -0.34
C LYS A 128 0.92 12.15 0.07
N THR A 129 0.32 11.25 0.85
CA THR A 129 0.97 10.00 1.26
C THR A 129 1.15 9.07 0.05
N LEU A 130 0.10 8.88 -0.72
CA LEU A 130 0.12 8.03 -1.92
C LEU A 130 1.08 8.58 -2.99
N SER A 131 0.96 9.87 -3.31
CA SER A 131 1.82 10.51 -4.31
C SER A 131 3.30 10.50 -3.93
N ARG A 132 3.62 10.75 -2.64
CA ARG A 132 5.01 10.71 -2.13
C ARG A 132 5.58 9.29 -2.15
N PHE A 133 4.77 8.29 -1.85
CA PHE A 133 5.23 6.90 -1.90
C PHE A 133 5.56 6.50 -3.34
N ARG A 134 4.66 6.75 -4.31
CA ARG A 134 4.93 6.49 -5.73
C ARG A 134 6.19 7.21 -6.21
N LYS A 135 6.37 8.48 -5.80
CA LYS A 135 7.58 9.22 -6.16
C LYS A 135 8.86 8.55 -5.62
N ARG A 136 8.85 8.05 -4.38
CA ARG A 136 10.01 7.33 -3.84
C ARG A 136 10.30 6.05 -4.58
N CYS A 137 9.26 5.28 -4.94
CA CYS A 137 9.40 4.08 -5.76
C CYS A 137 10.03 4.43 -7.12
N TYR A 138 9.54 5.47 -7.79
CA TYR A 138 10.08 5.95 -9.07
C TYR A 138 11.53 6.43 -8.97
N ASP A 139 11.85 7.24 -7.94
CA ASP A 139 13.21 7.72 -7.71
C ASP A 139 14.18 6.53 -7.48
N TYR A 140 13.73 5.51 -6.74
CA TYR A 140 14.51 4.29 -6.50
C TYR A 140 14.69 3.46 -7.79
N GLU A 141 13.63 3.26 -8.56
CA GLU A 141 13.68 2.57 -9.84
C GLU A 141 14.64 3.25 -10.81
N THR A 142 14.59 4.57 -10.91
CA THR A 142 15.50 5.36 -11.78
C THR A 142 16.96 5.16 -11.39
N LEU A 143 17.28 5.03 -10.10
CA LEU A 143 18.65 4.88 -9.62
C LEU A 143 19.16 3.44 -9.66
N HIS A 144 18.28 2.46 -9.44
CA HIS A 144 18.64 1.06 -9.22
C HIS A 144 18.11 0.12 -10.30
N ASN A 145 17.36 0.63 -11.27
CA ASN A 145 16.69 -0.15 -12.33
C ASN A 145 15.84 -1.29 -11.76
N LYS A 146 15.13 -1.02 -10.65
CA LYS A 146 14.31 -2.00 -9.95
C LYS A 146 12.99 -1.40 -9.48
N ASP A 147 11.89 -1.80 -10.12
CA ASP A 147 10.54 -1.43 -9.72
C ASP A 147 10.09 -2.30 -8.53
N LEU A 148 10.07 -1.70 -7.35
CA LEU A 148 9.69 -2.38 -6.11
C LEU A 148 8.20 -2.66 -6.04
N TYR A 149 7.37 -1.74 -6.54
CA TYR A 149 5.92 -1.86 -6.49
C TYR A 149 5.44 -2.95 -7.45
N HIS A 150 5.88 -2.91 -8.70
CA HIS A 150 5.55 -3.94 -9.68
C HIS A 150 6.00 -5.33 -9.22
N ALA A 151 7.21 -5.45 -8.67
CA ALA A 151 7.71 -6.71 -8.15
C ALA A 151 6.83 -7.24 -6.99
N CYS A 152 6.38 -6.35 -6.09
CA CYS A 152 5.47 -6.72 -5.00
C CYS A 152 4.13 -7.22 -5.52
N VAL A 153 3.49 -6.47 -6.42
CA VAL A 153 2.19 -6.84 -7.02
C VAL A 153 2.28 -8.13 -7.81
N LYS A 154 3.37 -8.35 -8.53
CA LYS A 154 3.62 -9.60 -9.28
C LYS A 154 3.70 -10.81 -8.35
N ASP A 155 4.43 -10.71 -7.24
CA ASP A 155 4.56 -11.79 -6.27
C ASP A 155 3.22 -12.09 -5.57
N LEU A 156 2.46 -11.04 -5.22
CA LEU A 156 1.11 -11.16 -4.68
C LEU A 156 0.18 -11.87 -5.67
N SER A 157 0.18 -11.45 -6.93
CA SER A 157 -0.65 -12.05 -7.97
C SER A 157 -0.32 -13.52 -8.18
N ALA A 158 0.97 -13.91 -8.13
CA ALA A 158 1.38 -15.30 -8.23
C ALA A 158 0.91 -16.13 -7.03
N SER A 159 0.96 -15.56 -5.83
CA SER A 159 0.49 -16.20 -4.60
C SER A 159 -1.03 -16.43 -4.63
N ILE A 160 -1.79 -15.41 -5.05
CA ILE A 160 -3.25 -15.47 -5.19
C ILE A 160 -3.64 -16.50 -6.27
N ALA A 161 -2.97 -16.48 -7.42
CA ALA A 161 -3.23 -17.45 -8.48
C ALA A 161 -3.02 -18.89 -8.01
N LYS A 162 -1.97 -19.14 -7.22
CA LYS A 162 -1.70 -20.44 -6.61
C LYS A 162 -2.80 -20.82 -5.62
N LEU A 163 -3.24 -19.90 -4.77
CA LEU A 163 -4.31 -20.13 -3.78
C LEU A 163 -5.63 -20.46 -4.46
N MET A 164 -5.94 -19.80 -5.56
CA MET A 164 -7.16 -20.01 -6.36
C MET A 164 -7.06 -21.20 -7.31
N GLY A 165 -5.92 -21.90 -7.38
CA GLY A 165 -5.71 -23.01 -8.30
C GLY A 165 -5.69 -22.58 -9.79
N ILE A 166 -5.45 -21.29 -10.07
CA ILE A 166 -5.40 -20.77 -11.43
C ILE A 166 -4.04 -21.14 -12.03
N SER A 167 -4.04 -22.10 -12.98
CA SER A 167 -2.85 -22.37 -13.77
C SER A 167 -2.71 -21.33 -14.87
N GLY A 168 -1.49 -20.79 -15.07
CA GLY A 168 -1.18 -19.71 -16.04
C GLY A 168 -1.40 -20.04 -17.53
N LYS A 169 -2.26 -21.00 -17.86
CA LYS A 169 -2.70 -21.35 -19.21
C LYS A 169 -3.95 -20.60 -19.67
N VAL A 170 -4.24 -19.45 -19.08
CA VAL A 170 -5.32 -18.59 -19.60
C VAL A 170 -4.86 -18.01 -20.93
N ARG A 171 -5.32 -18.57 -22.04
CA ARG A 171 -5.20 -17.94 -23.35
C ARG A 171 -6.03 -16.66 -23.32
N ARG A 172 -5.41 -15.52 -23.69
CA ARG A 172 -6.18 -14.32 -24.09
C ARG A 172 -7.17 -14.74 -25.17
N MET A 173 -8.43 -14.59 -24.91
CA MET A 173 -9.43 -14.56 -25.96
C MET A 173 -9.41 -13.12 -26.49
N ASP A 174 -8.61 -12.91 -27.55
CA ASP A 174 -8.68 -11.69 -28.33
C ASP A 174 -10.03 -11.73 -29.08
N SER A 175 -10.88 -10.77 -28.73
CA SER A 175 -12.11 -10.47 -29.47
C SER A 175 -11.79 -9.57 -30.65
#